data_529918286aa26fc6f2acfdd791d0a6c7
#
_entry.id   529918286aa26fc6f2acfdd791d0a6c7
#
_cell.length_a   1.000
_cell.length_b   1.000
_cell.length_c   1.000
_cell.angle_alpha   90.00
_cell.angle_beta   90.00
_cell.angle_gamma   90.00
#
_symmetry.space_group_name_H-M   'P 1'
#
loop_
_entity.id
_entity.type
_entity.pdbx_description
1 polymer ?
#
loop_
_entity_poly.entity_id
_entity_poly.type
_entity_poly.pdbx_seq_one_letter_code
_entity_poly.pdbx_strand_id
1 'polypeptide(L)'
;MEKVYSDPQLGDIIFRKRKGIRRISLRVHPIKGVSVSVPYLVPYAAAEAFFKLKRDWVVQTVQKQKERYKDVPKADVGQIAEMRSQAKILLPARLAELASRYDFTYNKVTIKHNATNWGSCSTRNNINLNLNIVRLPDPLRDYVLLHELCHLRHHDHGQAFHLLLEHVCTDNLLRLCDQGDMTARQIARAAASSRARYPIDYVCTKAIKQYPLI
;
A
#
# COMPACT_ATOMS: atom_id res chain seq x y z
N MET A 1 -15.75 -11.59 20.57
CA MET A 1 -15.34 -11.15 21.93
C MET A 1 -14.18 -10.18 21.77
N GLU A 2 -14.28 -9.03 22.42
CA GLU A 2 -13.24 -8.01 22.45
C GLU A 2 -12.90 -7.68 23.92
N LYS A 3 -11.65 -7.33 24.19
CA LYS A 3 -11.17 -6.81 25.47
C LYS A 3 -10.38 -5.54 25.19
N VAL A 4 -10.61 -4.49 25.96
CA VAL A 4 -9.85 -3.24 25.89
C VAL A 4 -8.79 -3.26 26.99
N TYR A 5 -7.59 -2.85 26.63
CA TYR A 5 -6.47 -2.62 27.54
C TYR A 5 -6.01 -1.18 27.38
N SER A 6 -6.06 -0.38 28.45
CA SER A 6 -5.62 1.01 28.41
C SER A 6 -4.15 1.12 28.77
N ASP A 7 -3.35 1.61 27.81
CA ASP A 7 -1.93 1.92 28.01
C ASP A 7 -1.77 3.44 28.20
N PRO A 8 -0.99 3.91 29.19
CA PRO A 8 -0.85 5.34 29.51
C PRO A 8 -0.36 6.20 28.36
N GLN A 9 0.42 5.64 27.43
CA GLN A 9 1.06 6.36 26.32
C GLN A 9 0.37 6.12 24.97
N LEU A 10 -0.24 4.95 24.80
CA LEU A 10 -0.82 4.50 23.53
C LEU A 10 -2.35 4.62 23.49
N GLY A 11 -2.97 4.88 24.66
CA GLY A 11 -4.43 4.85 24.80
C GLY A 11 -5.00 3.44 24.74
N ASP A 12 -6.23 3.32 24.28
CA ASP A 12 -6.94 2.05 24.26
C ASP A 12 -6.47 1.10 23.17
N ILE A 13 -6.12 -0.12 23.57
CA ILE A 13 -5.65 -1.21 22.72
C ILE A 13 -6.73 -2.27 22.70
N ILE A 14 -7.20 -2.59 21.49
CA ILE A 14 -8.31 -3.52 21.31
C ILE A 14 -7.78 -4.92 21.01
N PHE A 15 -8.05 -5.85 21.94
CA PHE A 15 -7.77 -7.28 21.78
C PHE A 15 -9.00 -7.99 21.22
N ARG A 16 -8.87 -8.58 20.02
CA ARG A 16 -9.98 -9.24 19.31
C ARG A 16 -9.71 -10.73 19.14
N LYS A 17 -10.58 -11.58 19.70
CA LYS A 17 -10.59 -13.01 19.41
C LYS A 17 -11.01 -13.25 17.96
N ARG A 18 -10.22 -14.05 17.24
CA ARG A 18 -10.50 -14.43 15.86
C ARG A 18 -10.40 -15.94 15.66
N LYS A 19 -11.41 -16.54 15.02
CA LYS A 19 -11.36 -17.92 14.55
C LYS A 19 -10.47 -17.99 13.30
N GLY A 20 -9.80 -19.12 13.08
CA GLY A 20 -8.99 -19.38 11.88
C GLY A 20 -7.58 -18.77 11.88
N ILE A 21 -7.20 -17.95 12.86
CA ILE A 21 -5.81 -17.50 13.00
C ILE A 21 -5.04 -18.39 13.98
N ARG A 22 -3.76 -18.64 13.67
CA ARG A 22 -2.88 -19.50 14.48
C ARG A 22 -1.89 -18.75 15.36
N ARG A 23 -1.72 -17.44 15.13
CA ARG A 23 -0.70 -16.61 15.83
C ARG A 23 -1.34 -15.33 16.34
N ILE A 24 -0.85 -14.83 17.49
CA ILE A 24 -1.15 -13.47 17.94
C ILE A 24 -0.50 -12.51 16.95
N SER A 25 -1.26 -11.53 16.47
CA SER A 25 -0.73 -10.49 15.60
C SER A 25 -1.11 -9.11 16.11
N LEU A 26 -0.15 -8.20 16.06
CA LEU A 26 -0.29 -6.81 16.48
C LEU A 26 -0.33 -5.93 15.25
N ARG A 27 -1.27 -4.98 15.21
CA ARG A 27 -1.41 -4.02 14.11
C ARG A 27 -1.50 -2.61 14.68
N VAL A 28 -0.66 -1.74 14.15
CA VAL A 28 -0.71 -0.30 14.39
C VAL A 28 -1.33 0.35 13.16
N HIS A 29 -2.46 1.02 13.34
CA HIS A 29 -3.17 1.70 12.25
C HIS A 29 -3.15 3.21 12.51
N PRO A 30 -2.81 4.06 11.53
CA PRO A 30 -2.64 5.50 11.73
C PRO A 30 -3.90 6.21 12.26
N ILE A 31 -5.09 5.72 11.89
CA ILE A 31 -6.38 6.31 12.29
C ILE A 31 -7.06 5.50 13.40
N LYS A 32 -7.03 4.16 13.33
CA LYS A 32 -7.76 3.26 14.24
C LYS A 32 -6.96 2.86 15.48
N GLY A 33 -5.73 3.36 15.61
CA GLY A 33 -4.86 3.04 16.74
C GLY A 33 -4.33 1.60 16.73
N VAL A 34 -4.05 1.08 17.93
CA VAL A 34 -3.41 -0.22 18.11
C VAL A 34 -4.43 -1.32 18.32
N SER A 35 -4.28 -2.44 17.65
CA SER A 35 -5.14 -3.61 17.85
C SER A 35 -4.33 -4.91 17.85
N VAL A 36 -4.78 -5.89 18.65
CA VAL A 36 -4.19 -7.20 18.77
C VAL A 36 -5.21 -8.26 18.38
N SER A 37 -4.89 -9.03 17.33
CA SER A 37 -5.70 -10.20 16.94
C SER A 37 -5.20 -11.42 17.70
N VAL A 38 -6.10 -12.09 18.40
CA VAL A 38 -5.80 -13.21 19.30
C VAL A 38 -6.48 -14.48 18.78
N PRO A 39 -5.78 -15.61 18.63
CA PRO A 39 -6.42 -16.88 18.29
C PRO A 39 -7.52 -17.22 19.31
N TYR A 40 -8.60 -17.85 18.86
CA TYR A 40 -9.78 -18.05 19.70
C TYR A 40 -9.48 -18.80 21.00
N LEU A 41 -8.60 -19.80 20.97
CA LEU A 41 -8.22 -20.62 22.14
C LEU A 41 -7.13 -20.00 23.02
N VAL A 42 -6.45 -18.95 22.58
CA VAL A 42 -5.38 -18.32 23.36
C VAL A 42 -5.95 -17.39 24.43
N PRO A 43 -5.58 -17.49 25.72
CA PRO A 43 -6.03 -16.57 26.75
C PRO A 43 -5.64 -15.12 26.46
N TYR A 44 -6.46 -14.16 26.91
CA TYR A 44 -6.11 -12.74 26.78
C TYR A 44 -4.84 -12.37 27.56
N ALA A 45 -4.58 -13.01 28.69
CA ALA A 45 -3.34 -12.81 29.47
C ALA A 45 -2.07 -13.07 28.64
N ALA A 46 -2.07 -14.11 27.81
CA ALA A 46 -0.94 -14.40 26.90
C ALA A 46 -0.80 -13.31 25.80
N ALA A 47 -1.90 -12.77 25.31
CA ALA A 47 -1.88 -11.69 24.33
C ALA A 47 -1.41 -10.36 24.96
N GLU A 48 -1.76 -10.09 26.21
CA GLU A 48 -1.26 -8.93 26.96
C GLU A 48 0.22 -9.04 27.24
N ALA A 49 0.72 -10.22 27.61
CA ALA A 49 2.14 -10.47 27.78
C ALA A 49 2.91 -10.26 26.47
N PHE A 50 2.37 -10.77 25.34
CA PHE A 50 2.93 -10.53 24.01
C PHE A 50 2.95 -9.04 23.64
N PHE A 51 1.87 -8.30 23.94
CA PHE A 51 1.83 -6.85 23.71
C PHE A 51 2.90 -6.13 24.56
N LYS A 52 3.00 -6.45 25.86
CA LYS A 52 4.01 -5.85 26.75
C LYS A 52 5.42 -6.07 26.22
N LEU A 53 5.73 -7.25 25.72
CA LEU A 53 7.04 -7.57 25.11
C LEU A 53 7.32 -6.73 23.86
N LYS A 54 6.29 -6.34 23.09
CA LYS A 54 6.41 -5.56 21.86
C LYS A 54 6.06 -4.07 22.03
N ARG A 55 5.83 -3.63 23.26
CA ARG A 55 5.33 -2.28 23.55
C ARG A 55 6.22 -1.18 23.00
N ASP A 56 7.53 -1.29 23.18
CA ASP A 56 8.49 -0.26 22.72
C ASP A 56 8.47 -0.14 21.19
N TRP A 57 8.40 -1.26 20.48
CA TRP A 57 8.24 -1.27 19.04
C TRP A 57 6.91 -0.60 18.62
N VAL A 58 5.83 -0.82 19.35
CA VAL A 58 4.53 -0.16 19.09
C VAL A 58 4.64 1.34 19.28
N VAL A 59 5.23 1.80 20.39
CA VAL A 59 5.43 3.22 20.69
C VAL A 59 6.21 3.90 19.57
N GLN A 60 7.36 3.30 19.18
CA GLN A 60 8.17 3.83 18.07
C GLN A 60 7.41 3.86 16.75
N THR A 61 6.61 2.82 16.48
CA THR A 61 5.82 2.75 15.24
C THR A 61 4.70 3.79 15.22
N VAL A 62 3.99 3.98 16.34
CA VAL A 62 2.98 5.04 16.48
C VAL A 62 3.60 6.41 16.31
N GLN A 63 4.78 6.65 16.90
CA GLN A 63 5.47 7.93 16.81
C GLN A 63 5.95 8.23 15.39
N LYS A 64 6.54 7.23 14.70
CA LYS A 64 6.88 7.34 13.27
C LYS A 64 5.66 7.62 12.38
N GLN A 65 4.52 6.97 12.69
CA GLN A 65 3.29 7.26 11.96
C GLN A 65 2.77 8.67 12.25
N LYS A 66 2.72 9.11 13.51
CA LYS A 66 2.31 10.47 13.86
C LYS A 66 3.16 11.52 13.16
N GLU A 67 4.48 11.36 13.16
CA GLU A 67 5.40 12.28 12.48
C GLU A 67 5.17 12.28 10.96
N ARG A 68 5.00 11.11 10.36
CA ARG A 68 4.71 10.99 8.92
C ARG A 68 3.40 11.65 8.49
N TYR A 69 2.40 11.68 9.37
CA TYR A 69 1.07 12.24 9.09
C TYR A 69 0.82 13.60 9.75
N LYS A 70 1.82 14.18 10.44
CA LYS A 70 1.69 15.43 11.20
C LYS A 70 1.26 16.60 10.32
N ASP A 71 1.87 16.72 9.14
CA ASP A 71 1.65 17.80 8.21
C ASP A 71 0.76 17.41 7.02
N VAL A 72 0.12 16.23 7.09
CA VAL A 72 -0.78 15.77 6.03
C VAL A 72 -2.16 16.38 6.28
N PRO A 73 -2.64 17.28 5.41
CA PRO A 73 -3.99 17.81 5.53
C PRO A 73 -4.99 16.65 5.52
N LYS A 74 -5.86 16.60 6.50
CA LYS A 74 -6.99 15.67 6.45
C LYS A 74 -7.90 16.14 5.33
N ALA A 75 -8.01 15.32 4.28
CA ALA A 75 -8.95 15.62 3.21
C ALA A 75 -10.37 15.70 3.80
N ASP A 76 -11.09 16.73 3.45
CA ASP A 76 -12.51 16.85 3.81
C ASP A 76 -13.37 15.87 2.99
N VAL A 77 -14.65 15.75 3.36
CA VAL A 77 -15.57 14.81 2.72
C VAL A 77 -15.78 15.15 1.24
N GLY A 78 -15.79 16.43 0.88
CA GLY A 78 -15.94 16.90 -0.49
C GLY A 78 -14.72 16.52 -1.36
N GLN A 79 -13.53 16.77 -0.86
CA GLN A 79 -12.28 16.38 -1.53
C GLN A 79 -12.20 14.86 -1.75
N ILE A 80 -12.59 14.05 -0.75
CA ILE A 80 -12.62 12.59 -0.89
C ILE A 80 -13.65 12.17 -1.96
N ALA A 81 -14.81 12.83 -2.02
CA ALA A 81 -15.85 12.53 -3.01
C ALA A 81 -15.36 12.85 -4.42
N GLU A 82 -14.75 14.00 -4.63
CA GLU A 82 -14.15 14.41 -5.90
C GLU A 82 -13.05 13.45 -6.36
N MET A 83 -12.07 13.17 -5.49
CA MET A 83 -11.00 12.20 -5.76
C MET A 83 -11.58 10.82 -6.13
N ARG A 84 -12.67 10.40 -5.48
CA ARG A 84 -13.34 9.14 -5.78
C ARG A 84 -13.98 9.15 -7.17
N SER A 85 -14.58 10.25 -7.56
CA SER A 85 -15.16 10.42 -8.90
C SER A 85 -14.08 10.38 -9.98
N GLN A 86 -12.99 11.11 -9.80
CA GLN A 86 -11.82 11.10 -10.69
C GLN A 86 -11.20 9.70 -10.78
N ALA A 87 -10.99 9.03 -9.63
CA ALA A 87 -10.41 7.71 -9.57
C ALA A 87 -11.24 6.64 -10.30
N LYS A 88 -12.59 6.74 -10.24
CA LYS A 88 -13.48 5.80 -10.93
C LYS A 88 -13.41 5.91 -12.45
N ILE A 89 -13.06 7.07 -12.98
CA ILE A 89 -12.90 7.30 -14.42
C ILE A 89 -11.47 6.98 -14.86
N LEU A 90 -10.49 7.60 -14.22
CA LEU A 90 -9.10 7.56 -14.65
C LEU A 90 -8.45 6.18 -14.44
N LEU A 91 -8.60 5.60 -13.23
CA LEU A 91 -7.80 4.43 -12.87
C LEU A 91 -8.22 3.16 -13.62
N PRO A 92 -9.51 2.83 -13.80
CA PRO A 92 -9.90 1.67 -14.60
C PRO A 92 -9.49 1.80 -16.07
N ALA A 93 -9.62 2.98 -16.67
CA ALA A 93 -9.21 3.23 -18.05
C ALA A 93 -7.70 3.02 -18.23
N ARG A 94 -6.88 3.62 -17.35
CA ARG A 94 -5.43 3.46 -17.41
C ARG A 94 -4.98 2.03 -17.10
N LEU A 95 -5.64 1.36 -16.12
CA LEU A 95 -5.36 -0.04 -15.82
C LEU A 95 -5.63 -0.94 -17.03
N ALA A 96 -6.74 -0.73 -17.74
CA ALA A 96 -7.09 -1.51 -18.92
C ALA A 96 -6.10 -1.31 -20.07
N GLU A 97 -5.63 -0.07 -20.28
CA GLU A 97 -4.59 0.24 -21.28
C GLU A 97 -3.27 -0.51 -20.96
N LEU A 98 -2.79 -0.42 -19.70
CA LEU A 98 -1.57 -1.12 -19.27
C LEU A 98 -1.75 -2.64 -19.32
N ALA A 99 -2.92 -3.15 -18.91
CA ALA A 99 -3.22 -4.58 -18.97
C ALA A 99 -3.18 -5.11 -20.41
N SER A 100 -3.80 -4.39 -21.35
CA SER A 100 -3.77 -4.72 -22.77
C SER A 100 -2.34 -4.70 -23.34
N ARG A 101 -1.54 -3.71 -22.96
CA ARG A 101 -0.16 -3.52 -23.45
C ARG A 101 0.78 -4.64 -23.02
N TYR A 102 0.64 -5.12 -21.78
CA TYR A 102 1.55 -6.13 -21.19
C TYR A 102 0.89 -7.50 -21.04
N ASP A 103 -0.21 -7.74 -21.77
CA ASP A 103 -0.91 -9.03 -21.81
C ASP A 103 -1.31 -9.55 -20.42
N PHE A 104 -1.97 -8.70 -19.64
CA PHE A 104 -2.58 -9.08 -18.37
C PHE A 104 -4.10 -9.16 -18.48
N THR A 105 -4.68 -10.16 -17.82
CA THR A 105 -6.13 -10.35 -17.74
C THR A 105 -6.59 -10.36 -16.29
N TYR A 106 -7.50 -9.47 -15.91
CA TYR A 106 -8.09 -9.40 -14.58
C TYR A 106 -9.62 -9.49 -14.65
N ASN A 107 -10.26 -9.92 -13.54
CA ASN A 107 -11.72 -10.07 -13.50
C ASN A 107 -12.43 -8.75 -13.25
N LYS A 108 -12.01 -8.01 -12.22
CA LYS A 108 -12.71 -6.82 -11.74
C LYS A 108 -11.74 -5.83 -11.13
N VAL A 109 -11.97 -4.54 -11.35
CA VAL A 109 -11.33 -3.44 -10.63
C VAL A 109 -12.33 -2.75 -9.71
N THR A 110 -11.88 -2.37 -8.50
CA THR A 110 -12.70 -1.67 -7.51
C THR A 110 -11.91 -0.53 -6.89
N ILE A 111 -12.50 0.67 -6.85
CA ILE A 111 -11.88 1.83 -6.19
C ILE A 111 -12.24 1.83 -4.71
N LYS A 112 -11.22 1.87 -3.85
CA LYS A 112 -11.35 1.88 -2.39
C LYS A 112 -10.68 3.10 -1.78
N HIS A 113 -11.01 3.39 -0.55
CA HIS A 113 -10.33 4.36 0.29
C HIS A 113 -9.69 3.63 1.47
N ASN A 114 -8.39 3.38 1.37
CA ASN A 114 -7.61 2.67 2.39
C ASN A 114 -6.53 3.59 2.95
N ALA A 115 -6.27 3.49 4.25
CA ALA A 115 -5.22 4.27 4.90
C ALA A 115 -3.85 3.56 4.90
N THR A 116 -3.72 2.34 4.36
CA THR A 116 -2.53 1.50 4.57
C THR A 116 -1.87 0.99 3.31
N ASN A 117 -2.58 0.89 2.20
CA ASN A 117 -2.06 0.34 0.95
C ASN A 117 -2.60 1.08 -0.27
N TRP A 118 -1.79 1.13 -1.32
CA TRP A 118 -2.11 1.76 -2.59
C TRP A 118 -3.02 0.89 -3.46
N GLY A 119 -2.84 -0.43 -3.40
CA GLY A 119 -3.63 -1.39 -4.13
C GLY A 119 -3.61 -2.77 -3.47
N SER A 120 -4.29 -3.71 -4.08
CA SER A 120 -4.20 -5.14 -3.79
C SER A 120 -4.79 -5.97 -4.91
N CYS A 121 -4.15 -7.09 -5.23
CA CYS A 121 -4.69 -8.13 -6.10
C CYS A 121 -5.09 -9.35 -5.27
N SER A 122 -6.26 -9.93 -5.55
CA SER A 122 -6.72 -11.15 -4.89
C SER A 122 -6.39 -12.39 -5.72
N THR A 123 -6.39 -13.57 -5.09
CA THR A 123 -6.23 -14.87 -5.76
C THR A 123 -7.32 -15.18 -6.82
N ARG A 124 -8.40 -14.38 -6.87
CA ARG A 124 -9.44 -14.44 -7.89
C ARG A 124 -9.25 -13.39 -8.98
N ASN A 125 -8.05 -12.83 -9.12
CA ASN A 125 -7.71 -11.80 -10.10
C ASN A 125 -8.58 -10.53 -10.03
N ASN A 126 -9.07 -10.18 -8.81
CA ASN A 126 -9.75 -8.91 -8.59
C ASN A 126 -8.73 -7.89 -8.06
N ILE A 127 -8.67 -6.73 -8.71
CA ILE A 127 -7.77 -5.64 -8.35
C ILE A 127 -8.55 -4.58 -7.56
N ASN A 128 -8.02 -4.17 -6.42
CA ASN A 128 -8.53 -3.01 -5.67
C ASN A 128 -7.49 -1.90 -5.76
N LEU A 129 -7.91 -0.71 -6.11
CA LEU A 129 -7.07 0.49 -6.23
C LEU A 129 -7.49 1.54 -5.23
N ASN A 130 -6.54 2.18 -4.59
CA ASN A 130 -6.82 3.28 -3.67
C ASN A 130 -7.12 4.55 -4.47
N LEU A 131 -8.17 5.30 -4.07
CA LEU A 131 -8.48 6.58 -4.71
C LEU A 131 -7.32 7.58 -4.64
N ASN A 132 -6.44 7.48 -3.63
CA ASN A 132 -5.25 8.34 -3.51
C ASN A 132 -4.26 8.22 -4.69
N ILE A 133 -4.38 7.19 -5.53
CA ILE A 133 -3.52 7.00 -6.71
C ILE A 133 -3.68 8.17 -7.71
N VAL A 134 -4.83 8.85 -7.74
CA VAL A 134 -5.03 10.02 -8.61
C VAL A 134 -4.11 11.21 -8.26
N ARG A 135 -3.57 11.23 -7.03
CA ARG A 135 -2.65 12.27 -6.57
C ARG A 135 -1.19 12.03 -7.01
N LEU A 136 -0.89 10.85 -7.50
CA LEU A 136 0.44 10.51 -7.97
C LEU A 136 0.68 11.07 -9.37
N PRO A 137 1.91 11.54 -9.67
CA PRO A 137 2.35 11.76 -11.04
C PRO A 137 2.18 10.49 -11.88
N ASP A 138 1.99 10.65 -13.18
CA ASP A 138 1.69 9.56 -14.10
C ASP A 138 2.66 8.37 -13.99
N PRO A 139 3.99 8.56 -13.95
CA PRO A 139 4.92 7.44 -13.83
C PRO A 139 4.78 6.65 -12.53
N LEU A 140 4.47 7.32 -11.41
CA LEU A 140 4.25 6.66 -10.12
C LEU A 140 2.87 6.02 -10.03
N ARG A 141 1.87 6.61 -10.67
CA ARG A 141 0.54 6.02 -10.84
C ARG A 141 0.65 4.72 -11.62
N ASP A 142 1.28 4.75 -12.77
CA ASP A 142 1.51 3.57 -13.62
C ASP A 142 2.29 2.49 -12.90
N TYR A 143 3.32 2.86 -12.13
CA TYR A 143 4.06 1.90 -11.30
C TYR A 143 3.13 1.14 -10.34
N VAL A 144 2.20 1.83 -9.63
CA VAL A 144 1.24 1.15 -8.74
C VAL A 144 0.31 0.23 -9.53
N LEU A 145 -0.21 0.68 -10.68
CA LEU A 145 -1.09 -0.13 -11.52
C LEU A 145 -0.37 -1.38 -12.04
N LEU A 146 0.85 -1.23 -12.53
CA LEU A 146 1.70 -2.35 -13.00
C LEU A 146 2.06 -3.30 -11.88
N HIS A 147 2.31 -2.81 -10.66
CA HIS A 147 2.53 -3.64 -9.48
C HIS A 147 1.34 -4.57 -9.22
N GLU A 148 0.11 -4.04 -9.23
CA GLU A 148 -1.09 -4.85 -9.04
C GLU A 148 -1.35 -5.81 -10.22
N LEU A 149 -1.01 -5.42 -11.44
CA LEU A 149 -1.08 -6.30 -12.61
C LEU A 149 -0.06 -7.45 -12.53
N CYS A 150 1.16 -7.20 -12.05
CA CYS A 150 2.17 -8.25 -11.87
C CYS A 150 1.72 -9.33 -10.88
N HIS A 151 0.89 -8.97 -9.88
CA HIS A 151 0.30 -9.93 -8.95
C HIS A 151 -0.67 -10.92 -9.60
N LEU A 152 -1.16 -10.67 -10.81
CA LEU A 152 -1.97 -11.63 -11.57
C LEU A 152 -1.14 -12.86 -11.97
N ARG A 153 0.17 -12.72 -12.16
CA ARG A 153 1.09 -13.81 -12.51
C ARG A 153 1.88 -14.32 -11.29
N HIS A 154 2.23 -13.42 -10.37
CA HIS A 154 3.04 -13.74 -9.18
C HIS A 154 2.40 -13.11 -7.93
N HIS A 155 1.71 -13.91 -7.12
CA HIS A 155 0.99 -13.43 -5.94
C HIS A 155 1.90 -13.01 -4.78
N ASP A 156 3.12 -13.50 -4.73
CA ASP A 156 4.14 -13.12 -3.76
C ASP A 156 5.14 -12.11 -4.36
N HIS A 157 5.91 -11.45 -3.50
CA HIS A 157 6.99 -10.55 -3.92
C HIS A 157 8.33 -11.29 -4.05
N GLY A 158 8.32 -12.48 -4.65
CA GLY A 158 9.50 -13.26 -4.94
C GLY A 158 10.33 -12.68 -6.10
N GLN A 159 11.43 -13.33 -6.44
CA GLN A 159 12.33 -12.88 -7.51
C GLN A 159 11.61 -12.73 -8.86
N ALA A 160 10.73 -13.67 -9.21
CA ALA A 160 9.99 -13.64 -10.48
C ALA A 160 9.05 -12.42 -10.56
N PHE A 161 8.40 -12.05 -9.45
CA PHE A 161 7.60 -10.84 -9.35
C PHE A 161 8.44 -9.59 -9.64
N HIS A 162 9.56 -9.42 -8.93
CA HIS A 162 10.39 -8.24 -9.10
C HIS A 162 11.02 -8.13 -10.48
N LEU A 163 11.41 -9.25 -11.11
CA LEU A 163 11.91 -9.26 -12.49
C LEU A 163 10.83 -8.82 -13.47
N LEU A 164 9.61 -9.33 -13.35
CA LEU A 164 8.49 -8.94 -14.20
C LEU A 164 8.16 -7.45 -14.01
N LEU A 165 8.03 -7.00 -12.74
CA LEU A 165 7.73 -5.61 -12.42
C LEU A 165 8.79 -4.66 -12.98
N GLU A 166 10.08 -4.96 -12.77
CA GLU A 166 11.20 -4.16 -13.30
C GLU A 166 11.13 -4.05 -14.81
N HIS A 167 10.88 -5.17 -15.52
CA HIS A 167 10.75 -5.21 -16.96
C HIS A 167 9.62 -4.29 -17.49
N VAL A 168 8.38 -4.50 -17.02
CA VAL A 168 7.24 -3.73 -17.53
C VAL A 168 7.29 -2.26 -17.11
N CYS A 169 7.82 -1.97 -15.92
CA CYS A 169 8.00 -0.59 -15.47
C CYS A 169 9.10 0.14 -16.24
N THR A 170 10.20 -0.54 -16.60
CA THR A 170 11.26 0.05 -17.44
C THR A 170 10.73 0.42 -18.81
N ASP A 171 10.03 -0.51 -19.49
CA ASP A 171 9.42 -0.24 -20.80
C ASP A 171 8.44 0.94 -20.74
N ASN A 172 7.51 0.92 -19.76
CA ASN A 172 6.54 2.00 -19.62
C ASN A 172 7.21 3.35 -19.30
N LEU A 173 8.24 3.34 -18.47
CA LEU A 173 8.99 4.55 -18.11
C LEU A 173 9.71 5.16 -19.31
N LEU A 174 10.34 4.34 -20.15
CA LEU A 174 10.99 4.81 -21.40
C LEU A 174 9.97 5.46 -22.33
N ARG A 175 8.81 4.85 -22.51
CA ARG A 175 7.70 5.42 -23.30
C ARG A 175 7.25 6.78 -22.79
N LEU A 176 7.10 6.91 -21.46
CA LEU A 176 6.75 8.21 -20.86
C LEU A 176 7.87 9.25 -21.05
N CYS A 177 9.13 8.84 -20.98
CA CYS A 177 10.28 9.70 -21.29
C CYS A 177 10.23 10.21 -22.74
N ASP A 178 9.89 9.35 -23.70
CA ASP A 178 9.76 9.69 -25.13
C ASP A 178 8.59 10.66 -25.37
N GLN A 179 7.53 10.54 -24.58
CA GLN A 179 6.39 11.45 -24.55
C GLN A 179 6.68 12.79 -23.86
N GLY A 180 7.88 12.96 -23.32
CA GLY A 180 8.33 14.21 -22.70
C GLY A 180 8.04 14.33 -21.21
N ASP A 181 7.58 13.27 -20.53
CA ASP A 181 7.30 13.31 -19.09
C ASP A 181 8.58 13.55 -18.28
N MET A 182 8.63 14.70 -17.58
CA MET A 182 9.79 15.11 -16.80
C MET A 182 9.98 14.27 -15.55
N THR A 183 8.89 13.79 -14.93
CA THR A 183 8.95 12.92 -13.75
C THR A 183 9.49 11.55 -14.14
N ALA A 184 9.09 11.01 -15.29
CA ALA A 184 9.64 9.79 -15.84
C ALA A 184 11.16 9.90 -16.07
N ARG A 185 11.62 11.01 -16.67
CA ARG A 185 13.07 11.28 -16.88
C ARG A 185 13.83 11.36 -15.54
N GLN A 186 13.26 11.97 -14.51
CA GLN A 186 13.88 12.03 -13.18
C GLN A 186 13.99 10.63 -12.55
N ILE A 187 12.95 9.82 -12.63
CA ILE A 187 12.94 8.44 -12.14
C ILE A 187 13.97 7.60 -12.91
N ALA A 188 14.01 7.69 -14.22
CA ALA A 188 14.97 6.96 -15.06
C ALA A 188 16.43 7.30 -14.72
N ARG A 189 16.75 8.58 -14.52
CA ARG A 189 18.09 9.03 -14.09
C ARG A 189 18.45 8.50 -12.71
N ALA A 190 17.51 8.58 -11.74
CA ALA A 190 17.72 8.06 -10.39
C ALA A 190 17.92 6.54 -10.38
N ALA A 191 17.19 5.81 -11.21
CA ALA A 191 17.33 4.36 -11.36
C ALA A 191 18.68 3.99 -11.98
N ALA A 192 19.13 4.68 -13.04
CA ALA A 192 20.43 4.48 -13.67
C ALA A 192 21.61 4.69 -12.70
N SER A 193 21.44 5.55 -11.69
CA SER A 193 22.43 5.79 -10.63
C SER A 193 22.31 4.87 -9.43
N SER A 194 21.29 4.02 -9.40
CA SER A 194 20.98 3.13 -8.26
C SER A 194 21.81 1.85 -8.33
N ARG A 195 22.29 1.40 -7.14
CA ARG A 195 22.93 0.07 -7.00
C ARG A 195 21.93 -1.01 -6.54
N ALA A 196 20.63 -0.71 -6.49
CA ALA A 196 19.61 -1.67 -6.13
C ALA A 196 19.52 -2.79 -7.17
N ARG A 197 19.16 -3.99 -6.73
CA ARG A 197 18.96 -5.15 -7.65
C ARG A 197 17.84 -4.91 -8.65
N TYR A 198 16.82 -4.12 -8.25
CA TYR A 198 15.69 -3.70 -9.06
C TYR A 198 15.57 -2.17 -8.94
N PRO A 199 16.31 -1.42 -9.80
CA PRO A 199 16.46 0.01 -9.65
C PRO A 199 15.16 0.81 -9.78
N ILE A 200 14.29 0.49 -10.74
CA ILE A 200 13.03 1.19 -10.97
C ILE A 200 12.08 0.94 -9.79
N ASP A 201 11.91 -0.33 -9.39
CA ASP A 201 11.10 -0.69 -8.23
C ASP A 201 11.56 0.04 -6.95
N TYR A 202 12.89 0.06 -6.70
CA TYR A 202 13.46 0.77 -5.56
C TYR A 202 13.17 2.28 -5.58
N VAL A 203 13.40 2.94 -6.73
CA VAL A 203 13.21 4.40 -6.86
C VAL A 203 11.74 4.76 -6.75
N CYS A 204 10.85 4.05 -7.45
CA CYS A 204 9.40 4.29 -7.38
C CYS A 204 8.85 4.06 -5.98
N THR A 205 9.23 2.97 -5.31
CA THR A 205 8.83 2.68 -3.92
C THR A 205 9.28 3.79 -2.96
N LYS A 206 10.49 4.33 -3.14
CA LYS A 206 10.99 5.44 -2.34
C LYS A 206 10.24 6.74 -2.62
N ALA A 207 9.97 7.06 -3.89
CA ALA A 207 9.26 8.26 -4.31
C ALA A 207 7.80 8.28 -3.82
N ILE A 208 7.09 7.16 -3.91
CA ILE A 208 5.69 7.04 -3.44
C ILE A 208 5.54 7.31 -1.94
N LYS A 209 6.58 7.05 -1.13
CA LYS A 209 6.56 7.35 0.31
C LYS A 209 6.41 8.83 0.63
N GLN A 210 6.69 9.72 -0.32
CA GLN A 210 6.48 11.17 -0.19
C GLN A 210 4.99 11.56 -0.31
N TYR A 211 4.14 10.66 -0.81
CA TYR A 211 2.70 10.86 -0.97
C TYR A 211 1.95 10.05 0.10
N PRO A 212 1.64 10.61 1.26
CA PRO A 212 0.88 9.89 2.29
C PRO A 212 -0.55 9.65 1.83
N LEU A 213 -1.11 8.52 2.22
CA LEU A 213 -2.53 8.22 2.02
C LEU A 213 -3.37 9.11 2.95
N ILE A 214 -4.37 9.79 2.42
CA ILE A 214 -5.28 10.71 3.14
C ILE A 214 -6.69 10.16 3.18
#